data_c481dccb96fa932baef5435c81f86644
#
_entry.id   c481dccb96fa932baef5435c81f86644
#
_cell.length_a   1.000
_cell.length_b   1.000
_cell.length_c   1.000
_cell.angle_alpha   90.00
_cell.angle_beta   90.00
_cell.angle_gamma   90.00
#
_symmetry.space_group_name_H-M   'P 1'
#
loop_
_entity.id
_entity.type
_entity.pdbx_description
1 polymer ?
#
loop_
_entity_poly.entity_id
_entity_poly.type
_entity_poly.pdbx_seq_one_letter_code
_entity_poly.pdbx_strand_id
1 'polypeptide(L)'
;MAFLDVENLKVHFPIKGGIFGRTVDHVRAVDGVSLSLEKGTTYGLVGESGSGKTTTGRAIIGLNNITSGKVTFEGKDITNLRRARADFRKDVQMIFQDPYSSLNPKKRVIDIVAEPLRNYENLSKKEERKRVQELMELVGLSPESILKYPHEFSGGQRQRIGIARAIALKPKLIIADEPVSALDVSVQAQVLNFMQDIQKELDLTYLFIGHDLGVIKHMCDKIGIMYKGRYVEEGTASDIFDDPQHIYTKRLVAAIPDIDPKKRDEQRQFRQEVKAEYEQSYNDYFDDEGLAYPLQSISDTHKVALPEKG
;
A
#
# COMPACT_ATOMS: atom_id res chain seq x y z
N MET A 1 11.14 9.17 -17.11
CA MET A 1 10.58 7.78 -17.20
C MET A 1 10.09 7.41 -15.82
N ALA A 2 8.91 6.85 -15.72
CA ALA A 2 8.39 6.38 -14.44
C ALA A 2 9.35 5.36 -13.80
N PHE A 3 9.47 5.40 -12.48
CA PHE A 3 10.29 4.47 -11.71
C PHE A 3 9.60 3.09 -11.59
N LEU A 4 8.31 3.09 -11.27
CA LEU A 4 7.42 1.94 -11.37
C LEU A 4 6.24 2.35 -12.24
N ASP A 5 5.92 1.56 -13.26
CA ASP A 5 4.78 1.78 -14.13
C ASP A 5 3.93 0.51 -14.22
N VAL A 6 2.65 0.64 -13.97
CA VAL A 6 1.66 -0.44 -14.01
C VAL A 6 0.58 -0.06 -15.01
N GLU A 7 0.41 -0.86 -16.04
CA GLU A 7 -0.51 -0.60 -17.14
C GLU A 7 -1.62 -1.66 -17.16
N ASN A 8 -2.85 -1.24 -16.99
CA ASN A 8 -4.07 -2.06 -17.11
C ASN A 8 -3.99 -3.42 -16.38
N LEU A 9 -3.52 -3.36 -15.13
CA LEU A 9 -3.31 -4.56 -14.31
C LEU A 9 -4.64 -5.24 -14.00
N LYS A 10 -4.72 -6.55 -14.28
CA LYS A 10 -5.84 -7.42 -13.90
C LYS A 10 -5.34 -8.60 -13.08
N VAL A 11 -6.03 -8.85 -11.97
CA VAL A 11 -5.81 -10.03 -11.13
C VAL A 11 -7.16 -10.66 -10.83
N HIS A 12 -7.42 -11.79 -11.48
CA HIS A 12 -8.67 -12.51 -11.36
C HIS A 12 -8.41 -13.88 -10.72
N PHE A 13 -9.16 -14.21 -9.68
CA PHE A 13 -9.07 -15.49 -8.98
C PHE A 13 -10.19 -16.42 -9.45
N PRO A 14 -9.89 -17.64 -9.92
CA PRO A 14 -10.91 -18.58 -10.37
C PRO A 14 -11.75 -19.08 -9.20
N ILE A 15 -13.08 -19.04 -9.34
CA ILE A 15 -14.04 -19.72 -8.48
C ILE A 15 -14.22 -21.12 -9.02
N LYS A 16 -13.85 -22.13 -8.22
CA LYS A 16 -14.02 -23.53 -8.57
C LYS A 16 -15.36 -24.03 -8.06
N GLY A 17 -16.12 -24.73 -8.92
CA GLY A 17 -17.41 -25.32 -8.58
C GLY A 17 -17.56 -26.74 -9.10
N GLY A 18 -18.58 -27.43 -8.58
CA GLY A 18 -18.90 -28.82 -8.96
C GLY A 18 -17.90 -29.87 -8.44
N ILE A 19 -18.25 -31.15 -8.63
CA ILE A 19 -17.50 -32.31 -8.13
C ILE A 19 -16.09 -32.40 -8.79
N PHE A 20 -15.94 -31.84 -9.98
CA PHE A 20 -14.67 -31.87 -10.75
C PHE A 20 -13.82 -30.61 -10.60
N GLY A 21 -14.17 -29.66 -9.71
CA GLY A 21 -13.38 -28.45 -9.45
C GLY A 21 -13.17 -27.57 -10.68
N ARG A 22 -14.10 -27.56 -11.65
CA ARG A 22 -14.01 -26.70 -12.84
C ARG A 22 -14.21 -25.25 -12.46
N THR A 23 -13.51 -24.34 -13.15
CA THR A 23 -13.71 -22.90 -12.99
C THR A 23 -15.11 -22.55 -13.50
N VAL A 24 -15.94 -22.00 -12.64
CA VAL A 24 -17.33 -21.59 -12.94
C VAL A 24 -17.45 -20.07 -13.07
N ASP A 25 -16.57 -19.32 -12.40
CA ASP A 25 -16.53 -17.85 -12.43
C ASP A 25 -15.17 -17.34 -11.94
N HIS A 26 -14.98 -16.00 -11.90
CA HIS A 26 -13.78 -15.36 -11.42
C HIS A 26 -14.12 -14.19 -10.49
N VAL A 27 -13.41 -14.10 -9.35
CA VAL A 27 -13.37 -12.87 -8.55
C VAL A 27 -12.40 -11.90 -9.22
N ARG A 28 -12.90 -10.80 -9.75
CA ARG A 28 -12.11 -9.72 -10.36
C ARG A 28 -11.55 -8.81 -9.25
N ALA A 29 -10.54 -9.28 -8.53
CA ALA A 29 -9.99 -8.55 -7.40
C ALA A 29 -9.28 -7.26 -7.80
N VAL A 30 -8.67 -7.22 -8.99
CA VAL A 30 -8.12 -6.03 -9.65
C VAL A 30 -8.54 -6.10 -11.12
N ASP A 31 -9.13 -5.04 -11.66
CA ASP A 31 -9.68 -5.03 -13.00
C ASP A 31 -9.38 -3.71 -13.74
N GLY A 32 -8.18 -3.63 -14.30
CA GLY A 32 -7.76 -2.49 -15.14
C GLY A 32 -7.09 -1.34 -14.38
N VAL A 33 -6.40 -1.64 -13.27
CA VAL A 33 -5.65 -0.64 -12.51
C VAL A 33 -4.37 -0.23 -13.25
N SER A 34 -4.17 1.09 -13.41
CA SER A 34 -2.94 1.67 -13.95
C SER A 34 -2.41 2.72 -12.97
N LEU A 35 -1.12 2.68 -12.67
CA LEU A 35 -0.46 3.67 -11.81
C LEU A 35 0.98 3.91 -12.28
N SER A 36 1.45 5.11 -12.04
CA SER A 36 2.82 5.51 -12.32
C SER A 36 3.42 6.17 -11.08
N LEU A 37 4.56 5.67 -10.63
CA LEU A 37 5.24 6.07 -9.42
C LEU A 37 6.62 6.64 -9.77
N GLU A 38 6.91 7.83 -9.29
CA GLU A 38 8.19 8.49 -9.45
C GLU A 38 9.16 8.07 -8.34
N LYS A 39 10.46 8.09 -8.65
CA LYS A 39 11.50 7.77 -7.66
C LYS A 39 11.52 8.79 -6.52
N GLY A 40 11.65 8.29 -5.28
CA GLY A 40 11.72 9.13 -4.08
C GLY A 40 10.37 9.65 -3.59
N THR A 41 9.26 9.34 -4.28
CA THR A 41 7.91 9.77 -3.90
C THR A 41 7.13 8.65 -3.22
N THR A 42 6.00 9.03 -2.61
CA THR A 42 5.03 8.10 -2.01
C THR A 42 3.72 8.14 -2.78
N TYR A 43 3.31 6.98 -3.34
CA TYR A 43 2.00 6.80 -3.95
C TYR A 43 1.06 6.08 -2.98
N GLY A 44 -0.08 6.68 -2.67
CA GLY A 44 -1.12 6.11 -1.80
C GLY A 44 -2.14 5.30 -2.60
N LEU A 45 -2.34 4.04 -2.23
CA LEU A 45 -3.40 3.20 -2.77
C LEU A 45 -4.47 3.01 -1.69
N VAL A 46 -5.63 3.62 -1.87
CA VAL A 46 -6.65 3.80 -0.84
C VAL A 46 -8.00 3.22 -1.24
N GLY A 47 -8.79 2.81 -0.27
CA GLY A 47 -10.15 2.30 -0.45
C GLY A 47 -10.59 1.39 0.69
N GLU A 48 -11.85 1.00 0.72
CA GLU A 48 -12.39 0.10 1.73
C GLU A 48 -11.76 -1.30 1.67
N SER A 49 -11.95 -2.09 2.73
CA SER A 49 -11.52 -3.50 2.74
C SER A 49 -12.14 -4.26 1.56
N GLY A 50 -11.32 -5.09 0.90
CA GLY A 50 -11.77 -5.85 -0.28
C GLY A 50 -11.75 -5.07 -1.60
N SER A 51 -11.34 -3.79 -1.63
CA SER A 51 -11.27 -3.01 -2.89
C SER A 51 -10.16 -3.42 -3.85
N GLY A 52 -9.23 -4.32 -3.47
CA GLY A 52 -8.16 -4.84 -4.34
C GLY A 52 -6.76 -4.30 -4.06
N LYS A 53 -6.57 -3.38 -3.14
CA LYS A 53 -5.28 -2.71 -2.82
C LYS A 53 -4.13 -3.69 -2.53
N THR A 54 -4.31 -4.52 -1.50
CA THR A 54 -3.33 -5.56 -1.12
C THR A 54 -3.04 -6.52 -2.27
N THR A 55 -4.07 -6.87 -3.06
CA THR A 55 -3.91 -7.72 -4.24
C THR A 55 -3.04 -7.04 -5.30
N THR A 56 -3.22 -5.74 -5.53
CA THR A 56 -2.39 -4.93 -6.44
C THR A 56 -0.93 -4.93 -5.98
N GLY A 57 -0.65 -4.59 -4.72
CA GLY A 57 0.71 -4.60 -4.18
C GLY A 57 1.38 -5.99 -4.28
N ARG A 58 0.64 -7.04 -3.92
CA ARG A 58 1.14 -8.43 -4.01
C ARG A 58 1.36 -8.90 -5.45
N ALA A 59 0.59 -8.43 -6.41
CA ALA A 59 0.80 -8.71 -7.82
C ALA A 59 2.08 -8.05 -8.34
N ILE A 60 2.35 -6.81 -7.97
CA ILE A 60 3.55 -6.05 -8.36
C ILE A 60 4.82 -6.79 -7.92
N ILE A 61 4.85 -7.34 -6.69
CA ILE A 61 6.03 -8.11 -6.20
C ILE A 61 5.99 -9.59 -6.57
N GLY A 62 4.97 -10.04 -7.30
CA GLY A 62 4.83 -11.42 -7.79
C GLY A 62 4.38 -12.45 -6.77
N LEU A 63 3.74 -12.03 -5.68
CA LEU A 63 3.06 -12.93 -4.74
C LEU A 63 1.72 -13.40 -5.29
N ASN A 64 1.07 -12.60 -6.13
CA ASN A 64 -0.13 -12.98 -6.87
C ASN A 64 0.18 -13.05 -8.38
N ASN A 65 -0.44 -14.00 -9.07
CA ASN A 65 -0.31 -14.09 -10.52
C ASN A 65 -1.09 -12.96 -11.19
N ILE A 66 -0.46 -12.28 -12.13
CA ILE A 66 -1.09 -11.29 -13.00
C ILE A 66 -1.89 -12.05 -14.09
N THR A 67 -3.17 -11.70 -14.25
CA THR A 67 -4.03 -12.26 -15.30
C THR A 67 -3.76 -11.60 -16.65
N SER A 68 -3.65 -10.26 -16.64
CA SER A 68 -3.25 -9.44 -17.80
C SER A 68 -2.78 -8.07 -17.33
N GLY A 69 -2.23 -7.28 -18.27
CA GLY A 69 -1.61 -6.00 -17.97
C GLY A 69 -0.09 -6.12 -17.96
N LYS A 70 0.58 -5.01 -17.66
CA LYS A 70 2.03 -4.93 -17.68
C LYS A 70 2.55 -4.19 -16.45
N VAL A 71 3.68 -4.66 -15.90
CA VAL A 71 4.40 -4.00 -14.81
C VAL A 71 5.84 -3.78 -15.25
N THR A 72 6.28 -2.52 -15.18
CA THR A 72 7.63 -2.08 -15.57
C THR A 72 8.30 -1.44 -14.38
N PHE A 73 9.49 -1.87 -14.02
CA PHE A 73 10.31 -1.31 -12.95
C PHE A 73 11.68 -0.87 -13.51
N GLU A 74 12.04 0.40 -13.32
CA GLU A 74 13.25 1.02 -13.90
C GLU A 74 13.42 0.70 -15.40
N GLY A 75 12.31 0.78 -16.16
CA GLY A 75 12.27 0.50 -17.59
C GLY A 75 12.34 -0.98 -17.99
N LYS A 76 12.36 -1.90 -17.02
CA LYS A 76 12.38 -3.35 -17.28
C LYS A 76 11.01 -3.96 -17.04
N ASP A 77 10.52 -4.77 -17.98
CA ASP A 77 9.30 -5.54 -17.81
C ASP A 77 9.49 -6.63 -16.74
N ILE A 78 8.70 -6.56 -15.70
CA ILE A 78 8.69 -7.50 -14.57
C ILE A 78 7.35 -8.25 -14.46
N THR A 79 6.49 -8.16 -15.44
CA THR A 79 5.14 -8.77 -15.44
C THR A 79 5.18 -10.27 -15.14
N ASN A 80 6.18 -10.97 -15.65
CA ASN A 80 6.38 -12.40 -15.39
C ASN A 80 7.55 -12.64 -14.42
N LEU A 81 7.27 -12.55 -13.13
CA LEU A 81 8.28 -12.67 -12.06
C LEU A 81 8.89 -14.09 -11.89
N ARG A 82 8.37 -15.11 -12.53
CA ARG A 82 9.08 -16.42 -12.61
C ARG A 82 10.41 -16.29 -13.35
N ARG A 83 10.52 -15.29 -14.24
CA ARG A 83 11.74 -14.94 -14.97
C ARG A 83 12.45 -13.71 -14.44
N ALA A 84 11.82 -12.94 -13.54
CA ALA A 84 12.43 -11.75 -12.95
C ALA A 84 13.56 -12.18 -12.01
N ARG A 85 14.69 -11.56 -12.19
CA ARG A 85 15.97 -11.86 -11.55
C ARG A 85 15.91 -11.67 -10.03
N ALA A 86 16.82 -12.31 -9.34
CA ALA A 86 17.07 -12.11 -7.90
C ALA A 86 17.23 -10.62 -7.54
N ASP A 87 17.79 -9.82 -8.46
CA ASP A 87 17.98 -8.38 -8.32
C ASP A 87 16.68 -7.61 -8.03
N PHE A 88 15.57 -7.94 -8.74
CA PHE A 88 14.28 -7.28 -8.50
C PHE A 88 13.79 -7.50 -7.05
N ARG A 89 13.92 -8.72 -6.54
CA ARG A 89 13.49 -9.05 -5.16
C ARG A 89 14.37 -8.39 -4.10
N LYS A 90 15.60 -8.00 -4.45
CA LYS A 90 16.47 -7.19 -3.60
C LYS A 90 16.02 -5.74 -3.60
N ASP A 91 15.70 -5.21 -4.78
CA ASP A 91 15.33 -3.80 -4.98
C ASP A 91 13.91 -3.46 -4.51
N VAL A 92 13.01 -4.47 -4.42
CA VAL A 92 11.61 -4.28 -4.02
C VAL A 92 11.27 -5.15 -2.84
N GLN A 93 10.85 -4.54 -1.74
CA GLN A 93 10.52 -5.20 -0.50
C GLN A 93 9.09 -4.87 -0.06
N MET A 94 8.53 -5.67 0.86
CA MET A 94 7.18 -5.45 1.38
C MET A 94 7.18 -5.41 2.91
N ILE A 95 6.45 -4.43 3.46
CA ILE A 95 6.05 -4.38 4.86
C ILE A 95 4.61 -4.90 4.92
N PHE A 96 4.36 -5.93 5.73
CA PHE A 96 3.06 -6.59 5.84
C PHE A 96 2.19 -5.94 6.92
N GLN A 97 0.88 -6.06 6.75
CA GLN A 97 -0.16 -5.46 7.59
C GLN A 97 -0.07 -5.88 9.06
N ASP A 98 0.16 -7.15 9.34
CA ASP A 98 0.18 -7.68 10.70
C ASP A 98 1.61 -7.94 11.19
N PRO A 99 2.11 -7.12 12.13
CA PRO A 99 3.45 -7.31 12.69
C PRO A 99 3.58 -8.59 13.53
N TYR A 100 2.45 -9.16 13.98
CA TYR A 100 2.46 -10.39 14.79
C TYR A 100 2.68 -11.63 13.93
N SER A 101 1.96 -11.74 12.81
CA SER A 101 2.10 -12.89 11.91
C SER A 101 3.30 -12.79 10.96
N SER A 102 3.81 -11.56 10.72
CA SER A 102 4.93 -11.33 9.81
C SER A 102 6.30 -11.72 10.40
N LEU A 103 6.40 -11.82 11.72
CA LEU A 103 7.63 -12.20 12.42
C LEU A 103 7.49 -13.61 13.02
N ASN A 104 8.41 -14.52 12.69
CA ASN A 104 8.41 -15.86 13.27
C ASN A 104 8.68 -15.78 14.79
N PRO A 105 7.71 -16.13 15.67
CA PRO A 105 7.85 -15.98 17.12
C PRO A 105 8.92 -16.89 17.75
N LYS A 106 9.35 -17.92 17.01
CA LYS A 106 10.39 -18.89 17.47
C LYS A 106 11.81 -18.46 17.08
N LYS A 107 11.97 -17.43 16.24
CA LYS A 107 13.27 -16.87 15.84
C LYS A 107 13.61 -15.64 16.67
N ARG A 108 14.90 -15.43 16.96
CA ARG A 108 15.39 -14.18 17.56
C ARG A 108 15.35 -13.05 16.52
N VAL A 109 15.33 -11.82 16.98
CA VAL A 109 15.30 -10.63 16.10
C VAL A 109 16.47 -10.64 15.12
N ILE A 110 17.68 -11.00 15.57
CA ILE A 110 18.85 -11.12 14.67
C ILE A 110 18.58 -12.08 13.51
N ASP A 111 17.92 -13.22 13.76
CA ASP A 111 17.64 -14.20 12.71
C ASP A 111 16.54 -13.75 11.75
N ILE A 112 15.62 -12.92 12.23
CA ILE A 112 14.53 -12.35 11.42
C ILE A 112 15.06 -11.25 10.51
N VAL A 113 15.84 -10.31 11.06
CA VAL A 113 16.36 -9.15 10.31
C VAL A 113 17.49 -9.55 9.38
N ALA A 114 18.33 -10.54 9.78
CA ALA A 114 19.41 -11.04 8.93
C ALA A 114 18.94 -11.99 7.81
N GLU A 115 17.69 -12.48 7.83
CA GLU A 115 17.21 -13.46 6.84
C GLU A 115 17.38 -12.96 5.38
N PRO A 116 17.00 -11.73 5.02
CA PRO A 116 17.28 -11.19 3.68
C PRO A 116 18.80 -11.11 3.39
N LEU A 117 19.61 -10.66 4.35
CA LEU A 117 21.05 -10.55 4.18
C LEU A 117 21.68 -11.92 3.86
N ARG A 118 21.31 -12.96 4.60
CA ARG A 118 21.78 -14.34 4.38
C ARG A 118 21.41 -14.91 3.02
N ASN A 119 20.30 -14.45 2.43
CA ASN A 119 19.83 -14.92 1.13
C ASN A 119 20.54 -14.24 -0.05
N TYR A 120 21.05 -13.01 0.14
CA TYR A 120 21.57 -12.18 -0.94
C TYR A 120 23.02 -11.73 -0.73
N GLU A 121 23.56 -11.82 0.47
CA GLU A 121 24.91 -11.37 0.82
C GLU A 121 25.67 -12.51 1.53
N ASN A 122 26.98 -12.54 1.33
CA ASN A 122 27.85 -13.53 1.98
C ASN A 122 28.62 -12.87 3.13
N LEU A 123 27.92 -12.61 4.24
CA LEU A 123 28.50 -11.94 5.41
C LEU A 123 29.03 -12.96 6.42
N SER A 124 30.15 -12.62 7.07
CA SER A 124 30.61 -13.32 8.27
C SER A 124 29.63 -13.08 9.43
N LYS A 125 29.61 -13.97 10.43
CA LYS A 125 28.77 -13.81 11.63
C LYS A 125 28.96 -12.47 12.35
N LYS A 126 30.18 -11.95 12.34
CA LYS A 126 30.53 -10.65 12.96
C LYS A 126 29.93 -9.49 12.16
N GLU A 127 30.06 -9.53 10.84
CA GLU A 127 29.49 -8.51 9.94
C GLU A 127 27.97 -8.54 9.96
N GLU A 128 27.36 -9.72 9.88
CA GLU A 128 25.91 -9.90 10.01
C GLU A 128 25.39 -9.26 11.29
N ARG A 129 26.01 -9.58 12.44
CA ARG A 129 25.62 -9.02 13.73
C ARG A 129 25.71 -7.49 13.74
N LYS A 130 26.82 -6.94 13.27
CA LYS A 130 27.04 -5.49 13.19
C LYS A 130 25.98 -4.83 12.31
N ARG A 131 25.71 -5.43 11.14
CA ARG A 131 24.70 -4.91 10.19
C ARG A 131 23.29 -4.90 10.79
N VAL A 132 22.90 -5.98 11.51
CA VAL A 132 21.60 -6.04 12.18
C VAL A 132 21.52 -5.01 13.32
N GLN A 133 22.60 -4.80 14.08
CA GLN A 133 22.64 -3.77 15.11
C GLN A 133 22.44 -2.36 14.52
N GLU A 134 23.13 -2.02 13.44
CA GLU A 134 22.96 -0.76 12.71
C GLU A 134 21.50 -0.58 12.22
N LEU A 135 20.88 -1.64 11.70
CA LEU A 135 19.48 -1.62 11.27
C LEU A 135 18.51 -1.40 12.45
N MET A 136 18.80 -2.00 13.61
CA MET A 136 18.00 -1.77 14.81
C MET A 136 18.12 -0.34 15.32
N GLU A 137 19.30 0.25 15.31
CA GLU A 137 19.50 1.67 15.64
C GLU A 137 18.76 2.58 14.65
N LEU A 138 18.86 2.28 13.36
CA LEU A 138 18.16 3.03 12.30
C LEU A 138 16.64 3.02 12.50
N VAL A 139 16.06 1.93 13.06
CA VAL A 139 14.64 1.86 13.40
C VAL A 139 14.32 2.33 14.84
N GLY A 140 15.27 2.99 15.52
CA GLY A 140 15.09 3.54 16.86
C GLY A 140 14.90 2.46 17.94
N LEU A 141 15.50 1.28 17.76
CA LEU A 141 15.53 0.20 18.73
C LEU A 141 16.95 -0.04 19.23
N SER A 142 17.09 -0.49 20.50
CA SER A 142 18.40 -0.81 21.07
C SER A 142 19.11 -1.92 20.26
N PRO A 143 20.37 -1.71 19.84
CA PRO A 143 21.15 -2.70 19.12
C PRO A 143 21.40 -3.98 19.91
N GLU A 144 21.34 -3.92 21.24
CA GLU A 144 21.51 -5.11 22.11
C GLU A 144 20.28 -6.02 22.09
N SER A 145 19.12 -5.47 21.70
CA SER A 145 17.86 -6.21 21.68
C SER A 145 17.75 -7.26 20.57
N ILE A 146 18.75 -7.37 19.70
CA ILE A 146 18.81 -8.38 18.61
C ILE A 146 18.73 -9.83 19.09
N LEU A 147 19.08 -10.10 20.36
CA LEU A 147 19.03 -11.44 20.95
C LEU A 147 17.66 -11.80 21.52
N LYS A 148 16.74 -10.84 21.63
CA LYS A 148 15.37 -11.03 22.11
C LYS A 148 14.49 -11.70 21.05
N TYR A 149 13.33 -12.17 21.51
CA TYR A 149 12.27 -12.73 20.68
C TYR A 149 11.17 -11.70 20.42
N PRO A 150 10.40 -11.83 19.33
CA PRO A 150 9.33 -10.88 18.99
C PRO A 150 8.32 -10.65 20.12
N HIS A 151 7.99 -11.66 20.91
CA HIS A 151 7.03 -11.54 22.01
C HIS A 151 7.47 -10.63 23.17
N GLU A 152 8.77 -10.29 23.23
CA GLU A 152 9.34 -9.37 24.23
C GLU A 152 9.23 -7.89 23.83
N PHE A 153 8.61 -7.59 22.66
CA PHE A 153 8.44 -6.24 22.10
C PHE A 153 6.98 -5.84 22.01
N SER A 154 6.69 -4.53 22.14
CA SER A 154 5.37 -3.96 21.88
C SER A 154 5.00 -4.08 20.39
N GLY A 155 3.71 -3.87 20.05
CA GLY A 155 3.24 -3.89 18.66
C GLY A 155 4.01 -2.93 17.76
N GLY A 156 4.20 -1.67 18.17
CA GLY A 156 4.97 -0.69 17.41
C GLY A 156 6.46 -1.04 17.28
N GLN A 157 7.05 -1.64 18.31
CA GLN A 157 8.44 -2.14 18.23
C GLN A 157 8.55 -3.32 17.26
N ARG A 158 7.58 -4.25 17.23
CA ARG A 158 7.54 -5.34 16.24
C ARG A 158 7.40 -4.80 14.82
N GLN A 159 6.58 -3.76 14.63
CA GLN A 159 6.46 -3.11 13.32
C GLN A 159 7.81 -2.53 12.88
N ARG A 160 8.55 -1.86 13.78
CA ARG A 160 9.89 -1.35 13.48
C ARG A 160 10.88 -2.46 13.16
N ILE A 161 10.80 -3.63 13.79
CA ILE A 161 11.59 -4.82 13.42
C ILE A 161 11.23 -5.29 11.99
N GLY A 162 9.94 -5.29 11.64
CA GLY A 162 9.47 -5.58 10.27
C GLY A 162 10.02 -4.60 9.24
N ILE A 163 10.07 -3.31 9.59
CA ILE A 163 10.69 -2.27 8.76
C ILE A 163 12.20 -2.51 8.64
N ALA A 164 12.92 -2.78 9.74
CA ALA A 164 14.36 -3.10 9.73
C ALA A 164 14.67 -4.25 8.78
N ARG A 165 13.85 -5.32 8.80
CA ARG A 165 13.96 -6.44 7.87
C ARG A 165 13.75 -6.00 6.42
N ALA A 166 12.74 -5.17 6.14
CA ALA A 166 12.45 -4.71 4.79
C ALA A 166 13.57 -3.84 4.20
N ILE A 167 14.20 -2.97 5.02
CA ILE A 167 15.29 -2.09 4.57
C ILE A 167 16.68 -2.75 4.59
N ALA A 168 16.81 -3.99 5.07
CA ALA A 168 18.10 -4.67 5.27
C ALA A 168 18.94 -4.73 3.99
N LEU A 169 18.30 -4.93 2.84
CA LEU A 169 18.94 -5.00 1.52
C LEU A 169 19.08 -3.63 0.82
N LYS A 170 18.74 -2.53 1.49
CA LYS A 170 18.69 -1.18 0.92
C LYS A 170 17.84 -1.17 -0.37
N PRO A 171 16.56 -1.54 -0.28
CA PRO A 171 15.68 -1.58 -1.45
C PRO A 171 15.48 -0.19 -2.03
N LYS A 172 15.01 -0.12 -3.26
CA LYS A 172 14.64 1.13 -3.94
C LYS A 172 13.14 1.43 -3.79
N LEU A 173 12.32 0.36 -3.67
CA LEU A 173 10.87 0.44 -3.52
C LEU A 173 10.42 -0.39 -2.32
N ILE A 174 9.58 0.18 -1.50
CA ILE A 174 8.86 -0.54 -0.44
C ILE A 174 7.35 -0.46 -0.69
N ILE A 175 6.71 -1.62 -0.76
CA ILE A 175 5.26 -1.74 -0.73
C ILE A 175 4.84 -1.90 0.73
N ALA A 176 4.23 -0.87 1.30
CA ALA A 176 3.79 -0.85 2.69
C ALA A 176 2.28 -1.17 2.74
N ASP A 177 1.94 -2.43 3.06
CA ASP A 177 0.56 -2.90 3.11
C ASP A 177 -0.02 -2.67 4.51
N GLU A 178 -0.79 -1.60 4.67
CA GLU A 178 -1.41 -1.16 5.94
C GLU A 178 -0.44 -1.17 7.14
N PRO A 179 0.72 -0.52 7.04
CA PRO A 179 1.85 -0.73 7.97
C PRO A 179 1.57 -0.29 9.42
N VAL A 180 0.48 0.43 9.68
CA VAL A 180 0.15 0.97 11.00
C VAL A 180 -1.25 0.60 11.48
N SER A 181 -2.06 -0.11 10.70
CA SER A 181 -3.48 -0.38 10.98
C SER A 181 -3.73 -1.13 12.29
N ALA A 182 -2.78 -1.95 12.74
CA ALA A 182 -2.87 -2.74 13.97
C ALA A 182 -2.29 -2.03 15.21
N LEU A 183 -1.96 -0.74 15.11
CA LEU A 183 -1.29 0.02 16.17
C LEU A 183 -2.21 1.11 16.75
N ASP A 184 -1.98 1.50 18.01
CA ASP A 184 -2.65 2.65 18.63
C ASP A 184 -2.26 3.95 17.94
N VAL A 185 -3.16 4.94 17.90
CA VAL A 185 -3.01 6.21 17.17
C VAL A 185 -1.69 6.94 17.49
N SER A 186 -1.28 6.99 18.75
CA SER A 186 -0.02 7.62 19.16
C SER A 186 1.21 6.88 18.63
N VAL A 187 1.14 5.56 18.55
CA VAL A 187 2.21 4.70 18.02
C VAL A 187 2.24 4.76 16.49
N GLN A 188 1.06 4.86 15.84
CA GLN A 188 0.96 5.06 14.39
C GLN A 188 1.75 6.29 13.94
N ALA A 189 1.49 7.46 14.57
CA ALA A 189 2.18 8.71 14.24
C ALA A 189 3.71 8.59 14.35
N GLN A 190 4.19 7.91 15.39
CA GLN A 190 5.64 7.68 15.58
C GLN A 190 6.23 6.80 14.47
N VAL A 191 5.53 5.73 14.06
CA VAL A 191 6.00 4.82 12.99
C VAL A 191 5.98 5.53 11.64
N LEU A 192 4.96 6.35 11.36
CA LEU A 192 4.84 7.09 10.11
C LEU A 192 5.95 8.15 9.96
N ASN A 193 6.19 8.96 10.99
CA ASN A 193 7.29 9.92 10.98
C ASN A 193 8.63 9.23 10.75
N PHE A 194 8.82 8.11 11.42
CA PHE A 194 10.00 7.29 11.25
C PHE A 194 10.14 6.72 9.82
N MET A 195 9.05 6.28 9.17
CA MET A 195 9.07 5.85 7.77
C MET A 195 9.44 7.00 6.82
N GLN A 196 9.00 8.24 7.10
CA GLN A 196 9.39 9.42 6.34
C GLN A 196 10.87 9.77 6.50
N ASP A 197 11.42 9.63 7.71
CA ASP A 197 12.84 9.89 7.98
C ASP A 197 13.71 8.87 7.22
N ILE A 198 13.37 7.58 7.28
CA ILE A 198 14.04 6.52 6.52
C ILE A 198 13.92 6.77 4.99
N GLN A 199 12.76 7.23 4.51
CA GLN A 199 12.57 7.55 3.10
C GLN A 199 13.60 8.56 2.61
N LYS A 200 13.78 9.64 3.37
CA LYS A 200 14.76 10.70 3.06
C LYS A 200 16.21 10.22 3.17
N GLU A 201 16.51 9.45 4.23
CA GLU A 201 17.87 8.98 4.48
C GLU A 201 18.35 7.96 3.45
N LEU A 202 17.46 7.08 2.98
CA LEU A 202 17.78 5.99 2.06
C LEU A 202 17.31 6.22 0.61
N ASP A 203 16.75 7.39 0.27
CA ASP A 203 16.16 7.71 -1.05
C ASP A 203 15.13 6.66 -1.49
N LEU A 204 14.26 6.27 -0.57
CA LEU A 204 13.26 5.22 -0.80
C LEU A 204 12.03 5.76 -1.55
N THR A 205 11.44 4.88 -2.34
CA THR A 205 10.12 5.09 -2.95
C THR A 205 9.10 4.23 -2.23
N TYR A 206 7.90 4.76 -1.95
CA TYR A 206 6.84 3.99 -1.30
C TYR A 206 5.62 3.81 -2.20
N LEU A 207 5.11 2.58 -2.28
CA LEU A 207 3.71 2.31 -2.58
C LEU A 207 3.01 2.02 -1.25
N PHE A 208 2.27 3.01 -0.75
CA PHE A 208 1.63 2.96 0.55
C PHE A 208 0.17 2.55 0.41
N ILE A 209 -0.19 1.38 0.93
CA ILE A 209 -1.55 0.84 0.90
C ILE A 209 -2.21 1.12 2.23
N GLY A 210 -3.39 1.74 2.22
CA GLY A 210 -4.11 2.07 3.43
C GLY A 210 -5.62 2.23 3.22
N HIS A 211 -6.34 2.26 4.33
CA HIS A 211 -7.76 2.60 4.36
C HIS A 211 -8.03 3.89 5.18
N ASP A 212 -7.05 4.33 5.97
CA ASP A 212 -7.14 5.56 6.74
C ASP A 212 -6.61 6.75 5.93
N LEU A 213 -7.54 7.59 5.47
CA LEU A 213 -7.23 8.78 4.68
C LEU A 213 -6.47 9.85 5.49
N GLY A 214 -6.62 9.89 6.81
CA GLY A 214 -5.85 10.79 7.66
C GLY A 214 -4.36 10.47 7.61
N VAL A 215 -4.00 9.19 7.66
CA VAL A 215 -2.63 8.70 7.48
C VAL A 215 -2.10 9.01 6.08
N ILE A 216 -2.91 8.73 5.07
CA ILE A 216 -2.57 8.92 3.65
C ILE A 216 -2.25 10.38 3.33
N LYS A 217 -3.04 11.32 3.88
CA LYS A 217 -2.85 12.76 3.67
C LYS A 217 -1.45 13.24 4.07
N HIS A 218 -0.87 12.63 5.09
CA HIS A 218 0.44 13.02 5.62
C HIS A 218 1.61 12.29 4.94
N MET A 219 1.34 11.15 4.29
CA MET A 219 2.39 10.29 3.77
C MET A 219 2.56 10.36 2.25
N CYS A 220 1.50 10.71 1.51
CA CYS A 220 1.46 10.45 0.07
C CYS A 220 1.47 11.75 -0.75
N ASP A 221 2.25 11.73 -1.83
CA ASP A 221 2.31 12.81 -2.82
C ASP A 221 1.18 12.67 -3.85
N LYS A 222 0.92 11.43 -4.27
CA LYS A 222 -0.13 11.07 -5.22
C LYS A 222 -0.98 9.93 -4.66
N ILE A 223 -2.28 9.93 -4.98
CA ILE A 223 -3.24 9.00 -4.39
C ILE A 223 -4.14 8.44 -5.47
N GLY A 224 -4.35 7.12 -5.43
CA GLY A 224 -5.37 6.43 -6.21
C GLY A 224 -6.42 5.81 -5.28
N ILE A 225 -7.69 6.16 -5.49
CA ILE A 225 -8.82 5.65 -4.74
C ILE A 225 -9.41 4.43 -5.46
N MET A 226 -9.42 3.28 -4.79
CA MET A 226 -9.93 2.01 -5.33
C MET A 226 -11.30 1.65 -4.77
N TYR A 227 -12.17 1.19 -5.67
CA TYR A 227 -13.46 0.60 -5.35
C TYR A 227 -13.71 -0.64 -6.22
N LYS A 228 -14.05 -1.78 -5.62
CA LYS A 228 -14.34 -3.05 -6.31
C LYS A 228 -13.35 -3.40 -7.44
N GLY A 229 -12.06 -3.27 -7.19
CA GLY A 229 -11.00 -3.65 -8.13
C GLY A 229 -10.63 -2.60 -9.18
N ARG A 230 -11.29 -1.44 -9.20
CA ARG A 230 -11.05 -0.35 -10.16
C ARG A 230 -10.70 0.95 -9.43
N TYR A 231 -10.05 1.87 -10.13
CA TYR A 231 -9.94 3.24 -9.65
C TYR A 231 -11.25 4.00 -9.86
N VAL A 232 -11.61 4.80 -8.86
CA VAL A 232 -12.67 5.81 -8.96
C VAL A 232 -12.11 7.21 -9.14
N GLU A 233 -10.94 7.48 -8.56
CA GLU A 233 -10.28 8.78 -8.64
C GLU A 233 -8.77 8.63 -8.43
N GLU A 234 -7.97 9.42 -9.15
CA GLU A 234 -6.51 9.48 -9.01
C GLU A 234 -6.07 10.94 -9.11
N GLY A 235 -5.25 11.40 -8.16
CA GLY A 235 -4.75 12.78 -8.16
C GLY A 235 -3.62 13.00 -7.15
N THR A 236 -3.16 14.25 -7.04
CA THR A 236 -2.30 14.68 -5.94
C THR A 236 -3.07 14.63 -4.61
N ALA A 237 -2.35 14.74 -3.49
CA ALA A 237 -3.04 14.84 -2.19
C ALA A 237 -4.03 16.02 -2.15
N SER A 238 -3.69 17.18 -2.75
CA SER A 238 -4.58 18.34 -2.83
C SER A 238 -5.82 18.04 -3.68
N ASP A 239 -5.68 17.40 -4.85
CA ASP A 239 -6.81 17.02 -5.71
C ASP A 239 -7.81 16.15 -4.94
N ILE A 240 -7.32 15.18 -4.16
CA ILE A 240 -8.17 14.20 -3.46
C ILE A 240 -8.81 14.76 -2.18
N PHE A 241 -8.09 15.59 -1.42
CA PHE A 241 -8.57 16.07 -0.11
C PHE A 241 -9.27 17.41 -0.16
N ASP A 242 -8.86 18.31 -1.05
CA ASP A 242 -9.38 19.67 -1.12
C ASP A 242 -10.42 19.84 -2.21
N ASP A 243 -10.38 19.02 -3.31
CA ASP A 243 -11.33 19.04 -4.41
C ASP A 243 -11.73 17.65 -4.93
N PRO A 244 -12.24 16.75 -4.04
CA PRO A 244 -12.68 15.42 -4.47
C PRO A 244 -13.87 15.52 -5.44
N GLN A 245 -13.78 14.83 -6.58
CA GLN A 245 -14.80 14.89 -7.62
C GLN A 245 -15.73 13.68 -7.61
N HIS A 246 -15.17 12.47 -7.40
CA HIS A 246 -15.98 11.25 -7.37
C HIS A 246 -16.77 11.15 -6.08
N ILE A 247 -18.05 10.80 -6.17
CA ILE A 247 -18.95 10.73 -5.00
C ILE A 247 -18.44 9.77 -3.90
N TYR A 248 -17.79 8.68 -4.28
CA TYR A 248 -17.17 7.75 -3.32
C TYR A 248 -15.99 8.39 -2.58
N THR A 249 -15.13 9.16 -3.28
CA THR A 249 -14.02 9.89 -2.66
C THR A 249 -14.53 10.94 -1.68
N LYS A 250 -15.56 11.72 -2.07
CA LYS A 250 -16.23 12.68 -1.18
C LYS A 250 -16.68 12.00 0.11
N ARG A 251 -17.33 10.84 0.00
CA ARG A 251 -17.79 10.05 1.15
C ARG A 251 -16.63 9.63 2.06
N LEU A 252 -15.53 9.17 1.48
CA LEU A 252 -14.35 8.77 2.26
C LEU A 252 -13.69 9.97 2.95
N VAL A 253 -13.54 11.10 2.26
CA VAL A 253 -12.95 12.33 2.82
C VAL A 253 -13.82 12.89 3.93
N ALA A 254 -15.16 12.92 3.74
CA ALA A 254 -16.10 13.37 4.75
C ALA A 254 -16.06 12.51 6.03
N ALA A 255 -15.62 11.26 5.95
CA ALA A 255 -15.50 10.37 7.10
C ALA A 255 -14.29 10.69 8.00
N ILE A 256 -13.29 11.47 7.52
CA ILE A 256 -12.11 11.84 8.30
C ILE A 256 -12.57 12.70 9.50
N PRO A 257 -12.18 12.34 10.74
CA PRO A 257 -12.50 13.14 11.91
C PRO A 257 -11.73 14.47 11.89
N ASP A 258 -12.41 15.60 12.16
CA ASP A 258 -11.71 16.85 12.47
C ASP A 258 -11.25 16.83 13.94
N ILE A 259 -10.10 17.42 14.20
CA ILE A 259 -9.51 17.49 15.53
C ILE A 259 -10.21 18.57 16.38
N ASP A 260 -10.91 19.55 15.75
CA ASP A 260 -11.59 20.64 16.48
C ASP A 260 -12.97 20.20 17.00
N PRO A 261 -13.13 20.05 18.34
CA PRO A 261 -14.40 19.66 18.94
C PRO A 261 -15.55 20.63 18.64
N LYS A 262 -15.25 21.90 18.32
CA LYS A 262 -16.26 22.94 18.06
C LYS A 262 -16.96 22.73 16.72
N LYS A 263 -16.31 22.04 15.78
CA LYS A 263 -16.85 21.74 14.45
C LYS A 263 -17.63 20.42 14.38
N ARG A 264 -17.83 19.74 15.51
CA ARG A 264 -18.42 18.39 15.56
C ARG A 264 -19.81 18.32 14.94
N ASP A 265 -20.67 19.31 15.20
CA ASP A 265 -22.03 19.34 14.69
C ASP A 265 -22.06 19.68 13.20
N GLU A 266 -21.23 20.63 12.74
CA GLU A 266 -21.05 20.96 11.32
C GLU A 266 -20.54 19.75 10.53
N GLN A 267 -19.57 19.02 11.07
CA GLN A 267 -19.08 17.79 10.46
C GLN A 267 -20.13 16.69 10.39
N ARG A 268 -20.94 16.56 11.44
CA ARG A 268 -22.03 15.57 11.45
C ARG A 268 -23.03 15.87 10.35
N GLN A 269 -23.40 17.14 10.21
CA GLN A 269 -24.32 17.59 9.15
C GLN A 269 -23.71 17.36 7.78
N PHE A 270 -22.47 17.79 7.55
CA PHE A 270 -21.74 17.57 6.30
C PHE A 270 -21.67 16.08 5.90
N ARG A 271 -21.39 15.18 6.86
CA ARG A 271 -21.40 13.73 6.60
C ARG A 271 -22.78 13.21 6.18
N GLN A 272 -23.85 13.75 6.76
CA GLN A 272 -25.21 13.37 6.39
C GLN A 272 -25.58 13.86 4.98
N GLU A 273 -25.18 15.07 4.63
CA GLU A 273 -25.39 15.64 3.29
C GLU A 273 -24.64 14.84 2.23
N VAL A 274 -23.34 14.55 2.45
CA VAL A 274 -22.54 13.74 1.53
C VAL A 274 -23.09 12.30 1.41
N LYS A 275 -23.60 11.72 2.52
CA LYS A 275 -24.24 10.41 2.47
C LYS A 275 -25.51 10.41 1.64
N ALA A 276 -26.35 11.43 1.77
CA ALA A 276 -27.57 11.59 0.99
C ALA A 276 -27.25 11.79 -0.51
N GLU A 277 -26.27 12.64 -0.81
CA GLU A 277 -25.76 12.83 -2.18
C GLU A 277 -25.26 11.51 -2.78
N TYR A 278 -24.48 10.73 -2.01
CA TYR A 278 -23.98 9.42 -2.45
C TYR A 278 -25.12 8.45 -2.79
N GLU A 279 -26.16 8.38 -1.96
CA GLU A 279 -27.32 7.49 -2.18
C GLU A 279 -28.16 7.93 -3.39
N GLN A 280 -28.29 9.24 -3.64
CA GLN A 280 -29.06 9.80 -4.76
C GLN A 280 -28.33 9.67 -6.10
N SER A 281 -27.01 9.93 -6.11
CA SER A 281 -26.21 10.01 -7.33
C SER A 281 -25.40 8.75 -7.62
N TYR A 282 -25.62 7.65 -6.89
CA TYR A 282 -24.85 6.44 -7.04
C TYR A 282 -24.79 5.94 -8.50
N ASN A 283 -25.93 5.89 -9.17
CA ASN A 283 -26.04 5.40 -10.54
C ASN A 283 -25.39 6.35 -11.59
N ASP A 284 -25.06 7.60 -11.22
CA ASP A 284 -24.36 8.53 -12.11
C ASP A 284 -22.85 8.25 -12.15
N TYR A 285 -22.32 7.52 -11.16
CA TYR A 285 -20.89 7.23 -10.98
C TYR A 285 -20.51 5.76 -11.18
N PHE A 286 -21.50 4.86 -11.21
CA PHE A 286 -21.29 3.43 -11.34
C PHE A 286 -22.21 2.84 -12.41
N ASP A 287 -21.73 1.83 -13.11
CA ASP A 287 -22.51 1.08 -14.10
C ASP A 287 -23.58 0.16 -13.44
N ASP A 288 -24.36 -0.55 -14.26
CA ASP A 288 -25.44 -1.45 -13.81
C ASP A 288 -24.89 -2.62 -12.94
N GLU A 289 -23.61 -2.98 -13.05
CA GLU A 289 -22.93 -3.96 -12.20
C GLU A 289 -22.39 -3.33 -10.91
N GLY A 290 -22.53 -2.02 -10.74
CA GLY A 290 -21.99 -1.24 -9.62
C GLY A 290 -20.48 -1.15 -9.65
N LEU A 291 -19.89 -1.13 -10.85
CA LEU A 291 -18.46 -0.94 -11.09
C LEU A 291 -18.20 0.49 -11.55
N ALA A 292 -17.03 1.04 -11.20
CA ALA A 292 -16.64 2.36 -11.63
C ALA A 292 -16.38 2.41 -13.13
N TYR A 293 -16.74 3.54 -13.76
CA TYR A 293 -16.41 3.85 -15.15
C TYR A 293 -14.89 3.98 -15.35
N PRO A 294 -14.38 3.98 -16.59
CA PRO A 294 -12.99 4.29 -16.86
C PRO A 294 -12.61 5.69 -16.39
N LEU A 295 -11.35 5.85 -15.91
CA LEU A 295 -10.83 7.15 -15.50
C LEU A 295 -10.73 8.10 -16.71
N GLN A 296 -11.23 9.32 -16.53
CA GLN A 296 -11.10 10.45 -17.47
C GLN A 296 -10.25 11.54 -16.82
N SER A 297 -9.32 12.14 -17.57
CA SER A 297 -8.51 13.26 -17.08
C SER A 297 -9.38 14.52 -17.05
N ILE A 298 -9.44 15.16 -15.88
CA ILE A 298 -10.09 16.46 -15.70
C ILE A 298 -9.07 17.59 -15.57
N SER A 299 -7.83 17.26 -15.20
CA SER A 299 -6.66 18.14 -15.26
C SER A 299 -5.40 17.31 -15.57
N ASP A 300 -4.23 17.96 -15.56
CA ASP A 300 -2.93 17.30 -15.77
C ASP A 300 -2.59 16.28 -14.65
N THR A 301 -3.10 16.51 -13.46
CA THR A 301 -2.80 15.69 -12.27
C THR A 301 -3.99 14.87 -11.79
N HIS A 302 -5.23 15.23 -12.20
CA HIS A 302 -6.46 14.71 -11.63
C HIS A 302 -7.28 13.91 -12.65
N LYS A 303 -7.60 12.67 -12.31
CA LYS A 303 -8.44 11.76 -13.12
C LYS A 303 -9.59 11.23 -12.27
N VAL A 304 -10.77 11.13 -12.87
CA VAL A 304 -12.01 10.72 -12.22
C VAL A 304 -12.76 9.72 -13.07
N ALA A 305 -13.33 8.70 -12.44
CA ALA A 305 -14.20 7.74 -13.10
C ALA A 305 -15.59 8.37 -13.31
N LEU A 306 -15.91 8.73 -14.53
CA LEU A 306 -17.15 9.35 -14.93
C LEU A 306 -17.73 8.61 -16.14
N PRO A 307 -19.07 8.60 -16.32
CA PRO A 307 -19.68 8.06 -17.54
C PRO A 307 -19.16 8.83 -18.75
N GLU A 308 -19.03 8.16 -19.88
CA GLU A 308 -18.71 8.83 -21.14
C GLU A 308 -19.80 9.86 -21.44
N LYS A 309 -19.38 11.09 -21.70
CA LYS A 309 -20.32 12.11 -22.16
C LYS A 309 -20.78 11.70 -23.56
N GLY A 310 -22.06 11.30 -23.68
CA GLY A 310 -22.70 10.96 -24.91
C GLY A 310 -22.76 12.13 -25.92
#